data_e5472dda42c327b7373c691afdb3e760
#
_entry.id   e5472dda42c327b7373c691afdb3e760
#
_cell.length_a   1.000
_cell.length_b   1.000
_cell.length_c   1.000
_cell.angle_alpha   90.00
_cell.angle_beta   90.00
_cell.angle_gamma   90.00
#
_symmetry.space_group_name_H-M   'P 1'
#
loop_
_entity.id
_entity.type
_entity.pdbx_description
1 polymer ?
#
loop_
_entity_poly.entity_id
_entity_poly.type
_entity_poly.pdbx_seq_one_letter_code
_entity_poly.pdbx_strand_id
1 'polypeptide(L)'
;QRQMCIRDRVGLHTGVDSVITFHPAPENYGIRFVRSDIKDSPEIRADIDHVVDISRGTTIEENDVRIHTVEHALAAVTGLRLDNVMIELNSKETPVMDGSAKDFVECLIKAGIKIQSKERRVLEITRAVNYTNSFFMFCHSIYQFRVNFKI
;
A
#
# COMPACT_ATOMS: atom_id res chain seq x y z
N GLN A 1 -12.18 -9.19 19.99
CA GLN A 1 -10.81 -9.47 19.49
C GLN A 1 -10.68 -8.85 18.12
N ARG A 2 -9.69 -7.98 17.92
CA ARG A 2 -9.38 -7.44 16.60
C ARG A 2 -8.71 -8.57 15.82
N GLN A 3 -9.34 -9.04 14.75
CA GLN A 3 -8.74 -10.01 13.88
C GLN A 3 -7.61 -9.34 13.10
N MET A 4 -6.42 -9.94 13.12
CA MET A 4 -5.25 -9.54 12.36
C MET A 4 -5.01 -10.54 11.23
N CYS A 5 -4.52 -10.06 10.12
CA CYS A 5 -4.08 -10.90 9.02
C CYS A 5 -2.55 -10.95 9.01
N ILE A 6 -1.96 -12.14 9.08
CA ILE A 6 -0.52 -12.36 9.09
C ILE A 6 -0.13 -13.23 7.89
N ARG A 7 0.93 -12.84 7.19
CA ARG A 7 1.59 -13.60 6.13
C ARG A 7 3.10 -13.54 6.28
N ASP A 8 3.76 -14.64 6.02
CA ASP A 8 5.21 -14.80 6.06
C ASP A 8 5.72 -15.41 4.76
N ARG A 9 6.75 -14.85 4.19
CA ARG A 9 7.52 -15.35 3.04
C ARG A 9 8.81 -14.54 2.88
N VAL A 10 9.65 -15.02 1.96
CA VAL A 10 10.90 -14.36 1.58
C VAL A 10 10.61 -13.11 0.75
N GLY A 11 11.37 -12.04 0.95
CA GLY A 11 11.38 -10.85 0.10
C GLY A 11 12.00 -11.16 -1.27
N LEU A 12 11.42 -10.64 -2.36
CA LEU A 12 11.81 -10.92 -3.74
C LEU A 12 13.25 -10.51 -4.06
N HIS A 13 13.65 -9.34 -3.59
CA HIS A 13 14.95 -8.73 -3.91
C HIS A 13 15.98 -8.92 -2.80
N THR A 14 15.54 -8.99 -1.56
CA THR A 14 16.44 -9.09 -0.41
C THR A 14 16.74 -10.53 0.02
N GLY A 15 15.88 -11.48 -0.35
CA GLY A 15 16.00 -12.87 0.07
C GLY A 15 15.85 -13.09 1.59
N VAL A 16 15.37 -12.08 2.32
CA VAL A 16 15.20 -12.12 3.77
C VAL A 16 13.77 -12.54 4.11
N ASP A 17 13.60 -13.37 5.12
CA ASP A 17 12.28 -13.73 5.63
C ASP A 17 11.56 -12.49 6.13
N SER A 18 10.36 -12.27 5.62
CA SER A 18 9.53 -11.14 5.93
C SER A 18 8.16 -11.59 6.41
N VAL A 19 7.72 -11.02 7.52
CA VAL A 19 6.38 -11.18 8.06
C VAL A 19 5.64 -9.86 7.90
N ILE A 20 4.49 -9.91 7.25
CA ILE A 20 3.57 -8.78 7.13
C ILE A 20 2.32 -9.04 7.98
N THR A 21 1.91 -8.05 8.75
CA THR A 21 0.71 -8.11 9.58
C THR A 21 -0.17 -6.89 9.31
N PHE A 22 -1.43 -7.14 8.96
CA PHE A 22 -2.40 -6.07 8.75
C PHE A 22 -3.23 -5.86 10.02
N HIS A 23 -3.20 -4.65 10.55
CA HIS A 23 -3.94 -4.24 11.73
C HIS A 23 -5.03 -3.25 11.36
N PRO A 24 -6.23 -3.35 11.97
CA PRO A 24 -7.24 -2.33 11.82
C PRO A 24 -6.76 -1.02 12.43
N ALA A 25 -7.02 0.09 11.75
CA ALA A 25 -6.61 1.42 12.18
C ALA A 25 -7.84 2.33 12.40
N PRO A 26 -7.70 3.41 13.18
CA PRO A 26 -8.78 4.36 13.42
C PRO A 26 -9.15 5.15 12.16
N GLU A 27 -10.29 5.81 12.19
CA GLU A 27 -10.75 6.69 11.11
C GLU A 27 -9.74 7.80 10.81
N ASN A 28 -9.54 8.09 9.53
CA ASN A 28 -8.56 9.05 8.99
C ASN A 28 -7.09 8.69 9.24
N TYR A 29 -6.78 7.47 9.63
CA TYR A 29 -5.39 7.02 9.76
C TYR A 29 -4.71 6.90 8.40
N GLY A 30 -5.46 6.49 7.38
CA GLY A 30 -4.92 6.17 6.07
C GLY A 30 -4.24 4.82 6.04
N ILE A 31 -3.40 4.61 5.03
CA ILE A 31 -2.56 3.41 4.90
C ILE A 31 -1.15 3.77 5.33
N ARG A 32 -0.63 3.05 6.32
CA ARG A 32 0.75 3.24 6.79
C ARG A 32 1.45 1.92 6.99
N PHE A 33 2.73 1.92 6.69
CA PHE A 33 3.63 0.83 7.02
C PHE A 33 4.39 1.14 8.30
N VAL A 34 4.68 0.10 9.09
CA VAL A 34 5.43 0.18 10.34
C VAL A 34 6.56 -0.84 10.30
N ARG A 35 7.80 -0.40 10.58
CA ARG A 35 8.99 -1.25 10.64
C ARG A 35 9.22 -1.71 12.08
N SER A 36 8.66 -2.86 12.46
CA SER A 36 8.76 -3.40 13.82
C SER A 36 10.15 -3.95 14.18
N ASP A 37 10.99 -4.17 13.19
CA ASP A 37 12.39 -4.59 13.36
C ASP A 37 13.33 -3.42 13.70
N ILE A 38 12.87 -2.18 13.58
CA ILE A 38 13.62 -0.97 13.90
C ILE A 38 13.16 -0.42 15.25
N LYS A 39 14.12 0.08 16.03
CA LYS A 39 13.82 0.74 17.30
C LYS A 39 12.79 1.87 17.09
N ASP A 40 11.86 2.00 18.03
CA ASP A 40 10.77 2.97 18.02
C ASP A 40 9.72 2.74 16.91
N SER A 41 9.83 1.63 16.15
CA SER A 41 8.89 1.17 15.14
C SER A 41 8.40 2.30 14.22
N PRO A 42 9.28 2.90 13.41
CA PRO A 42 8.95 4.05 12.58
C PRO A 42 7.82 3.72 11.60
N GLU A 43 6.92 4.70 11.42
CA GLU A 43 5.82 4.65 10.47
C GLU A 43 6.21 5.35 9.17
N ILE A 44 5.76 4.82 8.03
CA ILE A 44 5.88 5.41 6.70
C ILE A 44 4.50 5.50 6.07
N ARG A 45 4.10 6.67 5.61
CA ARG A 45 2.82 6.85 4.92
C ARG A 45 2.88 6.26 3.52
N ALA A 46 1.86 5.50 3.16
CA ALA A 46 1.75 4.92 1.81
C ALA A 46 1.02 5.90 0.88
N ASP A 47 1.67 6.98 0.54
CA ASP A 47 1.20 7.97 -0.43
C ASP A 47 2.29 8.29 -1.47
N ILE A 48 1.95 9.07 -2.49
CA ILE A 48 2.84 9.36 -3.61
C ILE A 48 4.04 10.20 -3.21
N ASP A 49 3.91 11.03 -2.17
CA ASP A 49 4.98 11.92 -1.72
C ASP A 49 6.15 11.16 -1.06
N HIS A 50 5.89 9.91 -0.62
CA HIS A 50 6.88 9.03 -0.02
C HIS A 50 7.48 8.01 -0.99
N VAL A 51 7.05 8.01 -2.27
CA VAL A 51 7.63 7.11 -3.30
C VAL A 51 8.99 7.65 -3.73
N VAL A 52 10.04 6.85 -3.53
CA VAL A 52 11.44 7.23 -3.85
C VAL A 52 12.05 6.42 -4.99
N ASP A 53 11.54 5.23 -5.29
CA ASP A 53 12.02 4.40 -6.40
C ASP A 53 10.90 3.53 -6.97
N ILE A 54 10.91 3.38 -8.32
CA ILE A 54 9.97 2.53 -9.06
C ILE A 54 10.68 1.62 -10.07
N SER A 55 12.00 1.49 -10.00
CA SER A 55 12.81 0.81 -11.02
C SER A 55 12.64 -0.71 -11.04
N ARG A 56 12.43 -1.33 -9.88
CA ARG A 56 12.28 -2.79 -9.71
C ARG A 56 11.07 -3.18 -8.87
N GLY A 57 10.26 -2.23 -8.51
CA GLY A 57 9.12 -2.34 -7.59
C GLY A 57 8.96 -0.99 -6.90
N THR A 58 7.83 -0.77 -6.24
CA THR A 58 7.59 0.49 -5.57
C THR A 58 8.27 0.50 -4.21
N THR A 59 9.17 1.48 -4.01
CA THR A 59 9.83 1.74 -2.73
C THR A 59 9.30 3.03 -2.13
N ILE A 60 8.90 2.97 -0.87
CA ILE A 60 8.51 4.14 -0.08
C ILE A 60 9.54 4.41 1.02
N GLU A 61 9.70 5.69 1.38
CA GLU A 61 10.66 6.13 2.39
C GLU A 61 10.12 7.28 3.23
N GLU A 62 10.40 7.27 4.50
CA GLU A 62 10.22 8.39 5.42
C GLU A 62 11.33 8.37 6.48
N ASN A 63 12.01 9.51 6.72
CA ASN A 63 13.08 9.65 7.71
C ASN A 63 14.20 8.59 7.56
N ASP A 64 14.71 8.37 6.34
CA ASP A 64 15.74 7.38 5.99
C ASP A 64 15.34 5.91 6.21
N VAL A 65 14.08 5.64 6.50
CA VAL A 65 13.55 4.28 6.62
C VAL A 65 12.83 3.90 5.34
N ARG A 66 13.26 2.80 4.71
CA ARG A 66 12.72 2.32 3.42
C ARG A 66 11.96 1.02 3.57
N ILE A 67 10.92 0.89 2.72
CA ILE A 67 10.23 -0.37 2.50
C ILE A 67 10.09 -0.59 1.00
N HIS A 68 10.52 -1.78 0.55
CA HIS A 68 10.53 -2.19 -0.85
C HIS A 68 9.32 -3.06 -1.20
N THR A 69 8.95 -3.05 -2.49
CA THR A 69 7.97 -3.99 -3.09
C THR A 69 6.57 -3.87 -2.45
N VAL A 70 6.12 -2.65 -2.16
CA VAL A 70 4.85 -2.39 -1.46
C VAL A 70 3.61 -2.58 -2.33
N GLU A 71 3.75 -2.67 -3.66
CA GLU A 71 2.67 -2.64 -4.64
C GLU A 71 1.64 -3.76 -4.45
N HIS A 72 2.06 -4.99 -4.15
CA HIS A 72 1.14 -6.13 -4.00
C HIS A 72 0.26 -6.00 -2.75
N ALA A 73 0.85 -5.57 -1.63
CA ALA A 73 0.12 -5.29 -0.40
C ALA A 73 -0.86 -4.11 -0.60
N LEU A 74 -0.40 -3.04 -1.25
CA LEU A 74 -1.24 -1.87 -1.55
C LEU A 74 -2.37 -2.22 -2.55
N ALA A 75 -2.10 -3.07 -3.54
CA ALA A 75 -3.12 -3.54 -4.48
C ALA A 75 -4.24 -4.29 -3.75
N ALA A 76 -3.90 -5.17 -2.79
CA ALA A 76 -4.89 -5.88 -1.98
C ALA A 76 -5.73 -4.92 -1.13
N VAL A 77 -5.10 -4.01 -0.41
CA VAL A 77 -5.75 -3.01 0.45
C VAL A 77 -6.69 -2.11 -0.37
N THR A 78 -6.20 -1.60 -1.51
CA THR A 78 -6.97 -0.73 -2.40
C THR A 78 -8.11 -1.48 -3.08
N GLY A 79 -7.86 -2.70 -3.56
CA GLY A 79 -8.86 -3.55 -4.21
C GLY A 79 -10.03 -3.89 -3.28
N LEU A 80 -9.77 -4.10 -2.00
CA LEU A 80 -10.77 -4.29 -0.95
C LEU A 80 -11.35 -2.97 -0.41
N ARG A 81 -10.94 -1.83 -0.94
CA ARG A 81 -11.40 -0.49 -0.53
C ARG A 81 -11.17 -0.20 0.96
N LEU A 82 -10.07 -0.69 1.51
CA LEU A 82 -9.68 -0.39 2.88
C LEU A 82 -9.06 1.01 2.94
N ASP A 83 -9.59 1.84 3.84
CA ASP A 83 -9.17 3.25 3.98
C ASP A 83 -8.15 3.44 5.09
N ASN A 84 -8.27 2.65 6.14
CA ASN A 84 -7.51 2.83 7.36
C ASN A 84 -6.93 1.49 7.80
N VAL A 85 -5.65 1.30 7.55
CA VAL A 85 -4.93 0.07 7.89
C VAL A 85 -3.48 0.37 8.27
N MET A 86 -3.01 -0.24 9.33
CA MET A 86 -1.60 -0.27 9.69
C MET A 86 -1.00 -1.59 9.20
N ILE A 87 0.06 -1.52 8.43
CA ILE A 87 0.76 -2.66 7.84
C ILE A 87 2.11 -2.79 8.54
N GLU A 88 2.21 -3.73 9.45
CA GLU A 88 3.45 -3.99 10.19
C GLU A 88 4.34 -4.94 9.41
N LEU A 89 5.63 -4.63 9.36
CA LEU A 89 6.68 -5.44 8.75
C LEU A 89 7.86 -5.60 9.71
N ASN A 90 8.39 -6.81 9.80
CA ASN A 90 9.63 -7.11 10.52
C ASN A 90 10.87 -7.07 9.62
N SER A 91 10.76 -6.51 8.42
CA SER A 91 11.81 -6.49 7.39
C SER A 91 11.67 -5.25 6.51
N LYS A 92 12.71 -4.94 5.74
CA LYS A 92 12.73 -3.83 4.77
C LYS A 92 11.99 -4.11 3.47
N GLU A 93 11.43 -5.29 3.27
CA GLU A 93 10.72 -5.68 2.05
C GLU A 93 9.46 -6.47 2.40
N THR A 94 8.38 -6.24 1.65
CA THR A 94 7.17 -7.06 1.80
C THR A 94 7.40 -8.48 1.30
N PRO A 95 6.73 -9.49 1.87
CA PRO A 95 6.83 -10.86 1.36
C PRO A 95 6.26 -10.97 -0.05
N VAL A 96 6.95 -11.68 -0.95
CA VAL A 96 6.58 -11.76 -2.37
C VAL A 96 5.36 -12.65 -2.63
N MET A 97 5.07 -13.57 -1.72
CA MET A 97 4.00 -14.56 -1.87
C MET A 97 4.11 -15.37 -3.18
N ASP A 98 3.06 -15.36 -4.00
CA ASP A 98 3.02 -15.94 -5.35
C ASP A 98 3.30 -14.90 -6.47
N GLY A 99 3.74 -13.70 -6.10
CA GLY A 99 3.93 -12.57 -7.01
C GLY A 99 2.64 -11.83 -7.36
N SER A 100 1.54 -12.12 -6.67
CA SER A 100 0.27 -11.42 -6.83
C SER A 100 -0.27 -10.85 -5.51
N ALA A 101 -1.38 -10.11 -5.58
CA ALA A 101 -2.09 -9.63 -4.39
C ALA A 101 -3.04 -10.67 -3.77
N LYS A 102 -3.19 -11.86 -4.38
CA LYS A 102 -4.21 -12.84 -4.03
C LYS A 102 -4.16 -13.27 -2.56
N ASP A 103 -2.99 -13.70 -2.09
CA ASP A 103 -2.82 -14.20 -0.73
C ASP A 103 -3.13 -13.12 0.33
N PHE A 104 -2.79 -11.86 0.03
CA PHE A 104 -3.13 -10.72 0.89
C PHE A 104 -4.64 -10.46 0.91
N VAL A 105 -5.29 -10.51 -0.25
CA VAL A 105 -6.75 -10.35 -0.38
C VAL A 105 -7.48 -11.43 0.41
N GLU A 106 -7.12 -12.70 0.23
CA GLU A 106 -7.75 -13.83 0.93
C GLU A 106 -7.60 -13.71 2.45
N CYS A 107 -6.42 -13.31 2.90
CA CYS A 107 -6.14 -13.09 4.31
C CYS A 107 -6.97 -11.95 4.89
N LEU A 108 -7.05 -10.81 4.21
CA LEU A 108 -7.83 -9.64 4.63
C LEU A 108 -9.33 -9.94 4.66
N ILE A 109 -9.86 -10.67 3.66
CA ILE A 109 -11.26 -11.11 3.66
C ILE A 109 -11.54 -12.03 4.85
N LYS A 110 -10.65 -12.99 5.13
CA LYS A 110 -10.79 -13.93 6.26
C LYS A 110 -10.74 -13.21 7.61
N ALA A 111 -9.94 -12.16 7.73
CA ALA A 111 -9.85 -11.33 8.94
C ALA A 111 -11.13 -10.49 9.16
N GLY A 112 -11.90 -10.25 8.11
CA GLY A 112 -13.12 -9.44 8.14
C GLY A 112 -12.87 -7.95 7.97
N ILE A 113 -13.81 -7.28 7.30
CA ILE A 113 -13.76 -5.83 7.03
C ILE A 113 -14.88 -5.14 7.81
N LYS A 114 -14.53 -4.07 8.51
CA LYS A 114 -15.49 -3.26 9.29
C LYS A 114 -15.72 -1.92 8.58
N ILE A 115 -16.98 -1.59 8.35
CA ILE A 115 -17.36 -0.25 7.87
C ILE A 115 -17.23 0.74 9.04
N GLN A 116 -16.55 1.85 8.79
CA GLN A 116 -16.38 2.95 9.73
C GLN A 116 -17.44 4.04 9.48
N SER A 117 -17.68 4.91 10.47
CA SER A 117 -18.78 5.88 10.42
C SER A 117 -18.46 7.12 9.57
N LYS A 118 -17.17 7.48 9.43
CA LYS A 118 -16.78 8.63 8.63
C LYS A 118 -16.87 8.34 7.14
N GLU A 119 -17.36 9.32 6.39
CA GLU A 119 -17.36 9.30 4.94
C GLU A 119 -15.93 9.27 4.39
N ARG A 120 -15.79 8.53 3.29
CA ARG A 120 -14.52 8.44 2.56
C ARG A 120 -14.19 9.77 1.89
N ARG A 121 -12.97 10.24 2.06
CA ARG A 121 -12.44 11.36 1.26
C ARG A 121 -12.15 10.85 -0.15
N VAL A 122 -12.64 11.59 -1.14
CA VAL A 122 -12.42 11.28 -2.56
C VAL A 122 -11.85 12.52 -3.27
N LEU A 123 -10.92 12.29 -4.19
CA LEU A 123 -10.48 13.27 -5.15
C LEU A 123 -11.27 13.06 -6.44
N GLU A 124 -12.03 14.06 -6.85
CA GLU A 124 -12.74 14.06 -8.13
C GLU A 124 -11.94 14.83 -9.19
N ILE A 125 -11.58 14.14 -10.27
CA ILE A 125 -10.95 14.79 -11.42
C ILE A 125 -12.05 15.36 -12.31
N THR A 126 -12.23 16.68 -12.27
CA THR A 126 -13.33 17.41 -12.97
C THR A 126 -12.96 17.85 -14.38
N ARG A 127 -11.70 17.70 -14.80
CA ARG A 127 -11.22 18.05 -16.14
C ARG A 127 -10.16 17.08 -16.62
N ALA A 128 -10.00 16.95 -17.94
CA ALA A 128 -8.93 16.13 -18.53
C ALA A 128 -7.56 16.64 -18.10
N VAL A 129 -6.69 15.71 -17.66
CA VAL A 129 -5.30 15.97 -17.34
C VAL A 129 -4.45 15.25 -18.38
N ASN A 130 -3.63 16.00 -19.13
CA ASN A 130 -2.70 15.45 -20.11
C ASN A 130 -1.28 15.55 -19.55
N TYR A 131 -0.53 14.44 -19.64
CA TYR A 131 0.88 14.40 -19.33
C TYR A 131 1.65 13.98 -20.56
N THR A 132 2.65 14.79 -20.95
CA THR A 132 3.54 14.48 -22.08
C THR A 132 4.97 14.42 -21.58
N ASN A 133 5.63 13.27 -21.78
CA ASN A 133 7.06 13.13 -21.53
C ASN A 133 7.79 13.03 -22.87
N SER A 134 8.94 13.68 -23.01
CA SER A 134 9.76 13.71 -24.24
C SER A 134 10.29 12.34 -24.67
N PHE A 135 10.23 11.32 -23.85
CA PHE A 135 10.70 9.96 -24.14
C PHE A 135 9.61 8.99 -24.61
N PHE A 136 8.32 9.24 -24.29
CA PHE A 136 7.22 8.40 -24.73
C PHE A 136 6.00 9.26 -25.04
N MET A 137 5.64 9.31 -26.32
CA MET A 137 4.40 9.94 -26.75
C MET A 137 3.25 8.93 -26.57
N PHE A 138 2.72 8.83 -25.36
CA PHE A 138 1.43 8.19 -25.10
C PHE A 138 0.38 9.28 -24.97
N CYS A 139 -0.36 9.51 -26.05
CA CYS A 139 -1.57 10.33 -26.02
C CYS A 139 -2.71 9.45 -25.52
N HIS A 140 -3.00 9.46 -24.23
CA HIS A 140 -4.22 8.88 -23.69
C HIS A 140 -5.22 10.00 -23.44
N SER A 141 -6.21 10.08 -24.33
CA SER A 141 -7.45 10.81 -24.06
C SER A 141 -8.21 10.02 -23.00
N ILE A 142 -8.14 10.43 -21.76
CA ILE A 142 -8.89 9.80 -20.67
C ILE A 142 -10.27 10.44 -20.66
N TYR A 143 -11.25 9.77 -21.26
CA TYR A 143 -12.65 9.99 -21.00
C TYR A 143 -12.94 9.70 -19.53
N GLN A 144 -13.42 10.68 -18.79
CA GLN A 144 -13.97 10.60 -17.43
C GLN A 144 -13.69 9.28 -16.68
N PHE A 145 -12.47 9.10 -16.21
CA PHE A 145 -12.20 8.12 -15.17
C PHE A 145 -12.42 8.83 -13.82
N ARG A 146 -13.43 8.39 -13.08
CA ARG A 146 -13.46 8.63 -11.63
C ARG A 146 -12.34 7.80 -11.03
N VAL A 147 -11.16 8.35 -10.94
CA VAL A 147 -10.08 7.74 -10.17
C VAL A 147 -10.33 8.13 -8.73
N ASN A 148 -10.85 7.20 -7.95
CA ASN A 148 -10.94 7.37 -6.51
C ASN A 148 -9.53 7.24 -5.93
N PHE A 149 -8.74 8.30 -5.99
CA PHE A 149 -7.56 8.40 -5.16
C PHE A 149 -8.01 8.74 -3.75
N LYS A 150 -7.66 7.88 -2.80
CA LYS A 150 -7.74 8.22 -1.39
C LYS A 150 -6.48 9.01 -1.03
N ILE A 151 -6.67 10.19 -0.53
CA ILE A 151 -5.68 10.94 0.22
C ILE A 151 -6.00 10.77 1.70
#